data_a824c1832c221a7ae272b79820c54bbb
#
_entry.id   a824c1832c221a7ae272b79820c54bbb
#
_cell.length_a   1.000
_cell.length_b   1.000
_cell.length_c   1.000
_cell.angle_alpha   90.00
_cell.angle_beta   90.00
_cell.angle_gamma   90.00
#
_symmetry.space_group_name_H-M   'P 1'
#
loop_
_entity.id
_entity.type
_entity.pdbx_description
1 polymer ?
#
loop_
_entity_poly.entity_id
_entity_poly.type
_entity_poly.pdbx_seq_one_letter_code
_entity_poly.pdbx_strand_id
1 'polypeptide(L)'
;MSLIKSISGIRGTIGGRAGEGLNPLDIVKFTAAYATVVRRYRPQGSGKIVVGRDARLSGEMLYNCVCGTLVGMGFDVINIGLATTPTTEVAVTAEGADGGIILTASHNPIQWNALKLLNDQGEFFDSALGKEVLELAEAEDFSFAEVMQLGKVINKDYTEYHIEQVLKLKLVDREAIARADLSVTIDCVNSVGGLVIPRLLRALGVQRINELNCDPSGHFAHNPEPIPQNLTQIASYIPSVKSDVGFVVDPDVDRLAIINEDGTMFGEEYTLVSCADYVLRHTPGNTCSNLSSSRALRDVTLTHGGEYNAAAVGEVNVVEKMKATDAIIGGEGNGGIIYPEAHYGRDALVGIALFLTQFAKLREENPSLTVSVLRATYPPYCIAKQRIDLTPDIDIDALLEKVKAKYAEYDVTDIDGVKIDFPDRWVHLRKSNTEPIIRVYAEAATEEEANATAQEVMAEIAKL
;
A
#
# COMPACT_ATOMS: atom_id res chain seq x y z
N MET A 1 -9.54 -19.19 12.97
CA MET A 1 -8.34 -18.37 13.19
C MET A 1 -7.43 -18.55 11.98
N SER A 2 -6.61 -17.58 11.64
CA SER A 2 -5.75 -17.65 10.46
C SER A 2 -4.37 -17.11 10.79
N LEU A 3 -3.33 -17.85 10.44
CA LEU A 3 -1.94 -17.42 10.45
C LEU A 3 -1.39 -17.58 9.02
N ILE A 4 -1.06 -16.47 8.38
CA ILE A 4 -0.53 -16.41 7.03
C ILE A 4 0.95 -16.03 7.14
N LYS A 5 1.80 -16.97 6.72
CA LYS A 5 3.25 -16.79 6.66
C LYS A 5 3.59 -16.48 5.20
N SER A 6 3.91 -15.24 4.91
CA SER A 6 4.27 -14.80 3.56
C SER A 6 5.64 -14.11 3.54
N ILE A 7 6.21 -14.00 2.37
CA ILE A 7 7.49 -13.33 2.12
C ILE A 7 7.43 -11.86 2.57
N SER A 8 6.30 -11.19 2.36
CA SER A 8 6.08 -9.79 2.72
C SER A 8 5.69 -9.56 4.18
N GLY A 9 5.70 -10.61 5.01
CA GLY A 9 5.41 -10.51 6.44
C GLY A 9 4.51 -11.60 6.99
N ILE A 10 4.37 -11.59 8.30
CA ILE A 10 3.62 -12.58 9.07
C ILE A 10 2.33 -11.94 9.55
N ARG A 11 1.20 -12.41 9.05
CA ARG A 11 -0.12 -11.84 9.29
C ARG A 11 -1.06 -12.87 9.92
N GLY A 12 -1.89 -12.46 10.88
CA GLY A 12 -2.87 -13.36 11.45
C GLY A 12 -3.96 -12.67 12.24
N THR A 13 -5.02 -13.44 12.53
CA THR A 13 -6.01 -13.03 13.52
C THR A 13 -5.43 -13.21 14.91
N ILE A 14 -5.68 -12.24 15.79
CA ILE A 14 -5.14 -12.26 17.15
C ILE A 14 -5.89 -13.26 18.01
N GLY A 15 -5.14 -14.11 18.73
CA GLY A 15 -5.68 -15.11 19.67
C GLY A 15 -5.67 -16.53 19.12
N GLY A 16 -6.38 -17.43 19.81
CA GLY A 16 -6.43 -18.86 19.47
C GLY A 16 -5.29 -19.67 20.06
N ARG A 17 -5.15 -20.91 19.58
CA ARG A 17 -4.05 -21.80 19.96
C ARG A 17 -2.78 -21.40 19.20
N ALA A 18 -1.61 -21.74 19.75
CA ALA A 18 -0.34 -21.57 19.06
C ALA A 18 -0.38 -22.21 17.66
N GLY A 19 0.01 -21.45 16.63
CA GLY A 19 -0.02 -21.88 15.24
C GLY A 19 -1.36 -21.72 14.49
N GLU A 20 -2.47 -21.39 15.18
CA GLU A 20 -3.78 -21.17 14.54
C GLU A 20 -4.03 -19.69 14.20
N GLY A 21 -3.47 -18.76 14.96
CA GLY A 21 -3.54 -17.33 14.78
C GLY A 21 -2.22 -16.68 15.19
N LEU A 22 -2.12 -15.37 15.02
CA LEU A 22 -0.94 -14.62 15.47
C LEU A 22 -1.00 -14.42 16.99
N ASN A 23 -0.09 -15.07 17.71
CA ASN A 23 -0.01 -15.05 19.17
C ASN A 23 1.43 -14.70 19.64
N PRO A 24 1.66 -14.44 20.94
CA PRO A 24 2.97 -14.05 21.44
C PRO A 24 4.13 -14.99 21.09
N LEU A 25 3.90 -16.30 21.02
CA LEU A 25 4.95 -17.27 20.66
C LEU A 25 5.37 -17.11 19.20
N ASP A 26 4.40 -16.95 18.29
CA ASP A 26 4.68 -16.69 16.89
C ASP A 26 5.42 -15.35 16.70
N ILE A 27 4.99 -14.29 17.43
CA ILE A 27 5.64 -12.97 17.36
C ILE A 27 7.10 -13.06 17.77
N VAL A 28 7.42 -13.70 18.90
CA VAL A 28 8.80 -13.89 19.37
C VAL A 28 9.61 -14.69 18.34
N LYS A 29 9.06 -15.79 17.85
CA LYS A 29 9.71 -16.70 16.90
C LYS A 29 10.08 -15.99 15.61
N PHE A 30 9.13 -15.30 14.97
CA PHE A 30 9.38 -14.59 13.71
C PHE A 30 10.25 -13.36 13.89
N THR A 31 10.16 -12.66 15.03
CA THR A 31 11.04 -11.53 15.34
C THR A 31 12.49 -12.00 15.54
N ALA A 32 12.71 -13.10 16.22
CA ALA A 32 14.04 -13.68 16.41
C ALA A 32 14.65 -14.16 15.08
N ALA A 33 13.85 -14.81 14.24
CA ALA A 33 14.26 -15.20 12.89
C ALA A 33 14.63 -13.99 12.04
N TYR A 34 13.80 -12.96 12.00
CA TYR A 34 14.08 -11.69 11.30
C TYR A 34 15.40 -11.07 11.79
N ALA A 35 15.58 -10.92 13.10
CA ALA A 35 16.81 -10.35 13.68
C ALA A 35 18.06 -11.17 13.30
N THR A 36 17.94 -12.49 13.17
CA THR A 36 19.01 -13.37 12.74
C THR A 36 19.36 -13.13 11.26
N VAL A 37 18.37 -13.02 10.40
CA VAL A 37 18.56 -12.66 8.97
C VAL A 37 19.24 -11.31 8.85
N VAL A 38 18.70 -10.27 9.54
CA VAL A 38 19.31 -8.93 9.53
C VAL A 38 20.79 -8.98 9.89
N ARG A 39 21.17 -9.70 10.95
CA ARG A 39 22.57 -9.82 11.37
C ARG A 39 23.44 -10.53 10.34
N ARG A 40 22.89 -11.49 9.58
CA ARG A 40 23.62 -12.23 8.55
C ARG A 40 23.93 -11.35 7.34
N TYR A 41 22.98 -10.59 6.83
CA TYR A 41 23.22 -9.74 5.67
C TYR A 41 23.88 -8.38 6.03
N ARG A 42 23.79 -7.96 7.31
CA ARG A 42 24.42 -6.72 7.83
C ARG A 42 25.41 -7.01 8.97
N PRO A 43 26.46 -7.81 8.75
CA PRO A 43 27.39 -8.23 9.81
C PRO A 43 28.18 -7.08 10.45
N GLN A 44 28.29 -5.94 9.76
CA GLN A 44 28.92 -4.70 10.23
C GLN A 44 27.87 -3.58 10.37
N GLY A 45 26.61 -3.93 10.60
CA GLY A 45 25.51 -2.99 10.72
C GLY A 45 25.58 -2.12 11.98
N SER A 46 24.62 -1.20 12.09
CA SER A 46 24.49 -0.27 13.21
C SER A 46 24.03 -0.92 14.51
N GLY A 47 23.48 -2.14 14.43
CA GLY A 47 22.80 -2.82 15.53
C GLY A 47 21.46 -2.21 15.93
N LYS A 48 20.85 -1.41 15.04
CA LYS A 48 19.57 -0.74 15.29
C LYS A 48 18.44 -1.33 14.45
N ILE A 49 17.25 -1.46 15.03
CA ILE A 49 16.00 -1.81 14.32
C ILE A 49 14.95 -0.76 14.68
N VAL A 50 14.29 -0.20 13.66
CA VAL A 50 13.16 0.71 13.86
C VAL A 50 11.89 -0.11 14.07
N VAL A 51 11.04 0.29 15.02
CA VAL A 51 9.74 -0.33 15.26
C VAL A 51 8.67 0.75 15.30
N GLY A 52 7.70 0.66 14.38
CA GLY A 52 6.50 1.48 14.32
C GLY A 52 5.23 0.63 14.32
N ARG A 53 4.08 1.22 14.65
CA ARG A 53 2.79 0.53 14.64
C ARG A 53 1.63 1.44 14.28
N ASP A 54 0.58 0.88 13.69
CA ASP A 54 -0.71 1.54 13.59
C ASP A 54 -1.45 1.56 14.93
N ALA A 55 -2.69 2.08 14.95
CA ALA A 55 -3.46 2.20 16.18
C ALA A 55 -4.26 0.94 16.55
N ARG A 56 -4.07 -0.21 15.89
CA ARG A 56 -4.80 -1.46 16.21
C ARG A 56 -4.70 -1.81 17.68
N LEU A 57 -5.83 -2.24 18.27
CA LEU A 57 -5.94 -2.58 19.70
C LEU A 57 -4.89 -3.59 20.18
N SER A 58 -4.50 -4.52 19.31
CA SER A 58 -3.46 -5.53 19.61
C SER A 58 -2.03 -4.97 19.47
N GLY A 59 -1.84 -3.76 18.94
CA GLY A 59 -0.53 -3.20 18.60
C GLY A 59 0.43 -3.15 19.78
N GLU A 60 -0.04 -2.77 20.97
CA GLU A 60 0.82 -2.69 22.16
C GLU A 60 1.32 -4.07 22.62
N MET A 61 0.48 -5.10 22.54
CA MET A 61 0.89 -6.46 22.86
C MET A 61 1.97 -6.96 21.90
N LEU A 62 1.77 -6.75 20.57
CA LEU A 62 2.78 -7.09 19.57
C LEU A 62 4.08 -6.33 19.82
N TYR A 63 3.97 -5.01 20.04
CA TYR A 63 5.11 -4.16 20.31
C TYR A 63 5.97 -4.67 21.49
N ASN A 64 5.34 -5.01 22.61
CA ASN A 64 6.05 -5.52 23.78
C ASN A 64 6.81 -6.81 23.48
N CYS A 65 6.20 -7.74 22.72
CA CYS A 65 6.85 -8.99 22.31
C CYS A 65 8.02 -8.73 21.35
N VAL A 66 7.83 -7.88 20.34
CA VAL A 66 8.85 -7.55 19.35
C VAL A 66 10.03 -6.84 19.99
N CYS A 67 9.79 -5.78 20.77
CA CYS A 67 10.88 -5.01 21.38
C CYS A 67 11.67 -5.85 22.41
N GLY A 68 10.98 -6.63 23.24
CA GLY A 68 11.66 -7.54 24.18
C GLY A 68 12.54 -8.56 23.46
N THR A 69 12.07 -9.12 22.35
CA THR A 69 12.82 -10.08 21.54
C THR A 69 14.04 -9.43 20.89
N LEU A 70 13.88 -8.26 20.24
CA LEU A 70 14.99 -7.54 19.60
C LEU A 70 16.07 -7.14 20.61
N VAL A 71 15.66 -6.63 21.78
CA VAL A 71 16.59 -6.32 22.89
C VAL A 71 17.32 -7.58 23.34
N GLY A 72 16.60 -8.68 23.50
CA GLY A 72 17.16 -9.99 23.83
C GLY A 72 18.09 -10.57 22.74
N MET A 73 17.89 -10.16 21.50
CA MET A 73 18.79 -10.48 20.36
C MET A 73 20.00 -9.54 20.26
N GLY A 74 20.10 -8.51 21.14
CA GLY A 74 21.22 -7.56 21.19
C GLY A 74 21.09 -6.39 20.19
N PHE A 75 19.88 -6.06 19.71
CA PHE A 75 19.63 -4.88 18.89
C PHE A 75 19.11 -3.71 19.74
N ASP A 76 19.58 -2.52 19.44
CA ASP A 76 18.93 -1.28 19.91
C ASP A 76 17.63 -1.06 19.12
N VAL A 77 16.54 -0.89 19.82
CA VAL A 77 15.22 -0.66 19.21
C VAL A 77 14.93 0.83 19.18
N ILE A 78 14.80 1.40 17.98
CA ILE A 78 14.30 2.76 17.78
C ILE A 78 12.77 2.67 17.72
N ASN A 79 12.12 2.91 18.84
CA ASN A 79 10.67 2.92 18.94
C ASN A 79 10.11 4.27 18.47
N ILE A 80 9.36 4.26 17.39
CA ILE A 80 8.70 5.46 16.87
C ILE A 80 7.20 5.52 17.22
N GLY A 81 6.71 4.57 18.01
CA GLY A 81 5.35 4.58 18.56
C GLY A 81 4.26 4.38 17.51
N LEU A 82 3.19 5.17 17.63
CA LEU A 82 2.13 5.24 16.64
C LEU A 82 2.65 5.98 15.41
N ALA A 83 2.83 5.25 14.32
CA ALA A 83 3.42 5.77 13.09
C ALA A 83 2.79 5.10 11.86
N THR A 84 2.87 5.77 10.71
CA THR A 84 2.44 5.20 9.44
C THR A 84 3.49 4.22 8.92
N THR A 85 3.08 3.34 7.99
CA THR A 85 4.01 2.48 7.24
C THR A 85 5.11 3.32 6.59
N PRO A 86 4.82 4.35 5.76
CA PRO A 86 5.86 5.15 5.13
C PRO A 86 6.72 5.94 6.13
N THR A 87 6.16 6.42 7.25
CA THR A 87 6.99 7.07 8.29
C THR A 87 8.02 6.09 8.88
N THR A 88 7.64 4.81 9.03
CA THR A 88 8.57 3.80 9.54
C THR A 88 9.66 3.48 8.52
N GLU A 89 9.33 3.39 7.26
CA GLU A 89 10.29 3.19 6.15
C GLU A 89 11.32 4.33 6.08
N VAL A 90 10.84 5.57 6.11
CA VAL A 90 11.70 6.77 6.15
C VAL A 90 12.57 6.81 7.41
N ALA A 91 12.04 6.40 8.58
CA ALA A 91 12.82 6.37 9.81
C ALA A 91 13.98 5.35 9.79
N VAL A 92 13.83 4.21 9.08
CA VAL A 92 14.92 3.24 8.92
C VAL A 92 16.14 3.88 8.26
N THR A 93 15.93 4.54 7.14
CA THR A 93 17.03 5.22 6.41
C THR A 93 17.58 6.41 7.17
N ALA A 94 16.73 7.21 7.81
CA ALA A 94 17.16 8.36 8.61
C ALA A 94 17.99 7.98 9.84
N GLU A 95 17.74 6.83 10.47
CA GLU A 95 18.52 6.30 11.59
C GLU A 95 19.79 5.55 11.15
N GLY A 96 19.93 5.25 9.86
CA GLY A 96 20.92 4.28 9.38
C GLY A 96 20.75 2.94 10.09
N ALA A 97 19.50 2.54 10.31
CA ALA A 97 19.17 1.28 10.97
C ALA A 97 19.39 0.09 10.02
N ASP A 98 19.58 -1.09 10.59
CA ASP A 98 19.82 -2.31 9.81
C ASP A 98 18.51 -2.90 9.24
N GLY A 99 17.37 -2.35 9.67
CA GLY A 99 16.06 -2.72 9.20
C GLY A 99 14.95 -2.14 10.08
N GLY A 100 13.72 -2.61 9.85
CA GLY A 100 12.56 -2.16 10.62
C GLY A 100 11.46 -3.22 10.68
N ILE A 101 10.57 -3.07 11.65
CA ILE A 101 9.34 -3.86 11.76
C ILE A 101 8.16 -2.90 11.91
N ILE A 102 7.14 -3.07 11.05
CA ILE A 102 5.89 -2.35 11.16
C ILE A 102 4.80 -3.30 11.67
N LEU A 103 4.13 -2.91 12.74
CA LEU A 103 3.05 -3.69 13.35
C LEU A 103 1.71 -3.17 12.85
N THR A 104 1.24 -3.76 11.76
CA THR A 104 -0.01 -3.40 11.10
C THR A 104 -0.48 -4.51 10.18
N ALA A 105 -1.79 -4.66 10.06
CA ALA A 105 -2.40 -5.51 9.03
C ALA A 105 -3.07 -4.66 7.92
N SER A 106 -2.64 -3.40 7.72
CA SER A 106 -3.17 -2.47 6.71
C SER A 106 -4.71 -2.43 6.76
N HIS A 107 -5.38 -2.66 5.66
CA HIS A 107 -6.82 -2.63 5.49
C HIS A 107 -7.59 -3.87 6.05
N ASN A 108 -6.90 -4.85 6.64
CA ASN A 108 -7.61 -5.99 7.23
C ASN A 108 -8.49 -5.56 8.42
N PRO A 109 -9.59 -6.29 8.71
CA PRO A 109 -10.46 -6.00 9.85
C PRO A 109 -9.73 -5.96 11.20
N ILE A 110 -10.37 -5.40 12.21
CA ILE A 110 -9.79 -5.05 13.53
C ILE A 110 -9.15 -6.24 14.27
N GLN A 111 -9.63 -7.47 14.05
CA GLN A 111 -9.08 -8.68 14.68
C GLN A 111 -7.74 -9.14 14.08
N TRP A 112 -7.27 -8.55 13.00
CA TRP A 112 -6.00 -8.87 12.35
C TRP A 112 -4.87 -7.99 12.86
N ASN A 113 -3.64 -8.53 12.85
CA ASN A 113 -2.41 -7.76 12.92
C ASN A 113 -1.29 -8.50 12.16
N ALA A 114 -0.15 -7.86 11.98
CA ALA A 114 0.99 -8.47 11.29
C ALA A 114 2.32 -7.85 11.71
N LEU A 115 3.41 -8.57 11.38
CA LEU A 115 4.77 -8.05 11.33
C LEU A 115 5.12 -7.87 9.86
N LYS A 116 5.25 -6.63 9.40
CA LYS A 116 5.82 -6.28 8.10
C LYS A 116 7.32 -6.03 8.31
N LEU A 117 8.17 -6.68 7.52
CA LEU A 117 9.62 -6.73 7.72
C LEU A 117 10.34 -5.85 6.71
N LEU A 118 11.16 -4.90 7.18
CA LEU A 118 11.92 -3.98 6.35
C LEU A 118 13.41 -4.31 6.36
N ASN A 119 14.07 -4.04 5.23
CA ASN A 119 15.53 -4.04 5.08
C ASN A 119 16.14 -2.69 5.52
N ASP A 120 17.43 -2.54 5.37
CA ASP A 120 18.21 -1.33 5.73
C ASP A 120 17.96 -0.13 4.78
N GLN A 121 17.26 -0.34 3.67
CA GLN A 121 16.81 0.73 2.78
C GLN A 121 15.40 1.24 3.15
N GLY A 122 14.77 0.68 4.19
CA GLY A 122 13.38 0.98 4.54
C GLY A 122 12.36 0.33 3.60
N GLU A 123 12.75 -0.68 2.84
CA GLU A 123 11.88 -1.39 1.90
C GLU A 123 11.49 -2.75 2.47
N PHE A 124 10.37 -3.31 2.03
CA PHE A 124 9.99 -4.66 2.44
C PHE A 124 11.04 -5.69 2.00
N PHE A 125 11.23 -6.71 2.82
CA PHE A 125 12.06 -7.85 2.47
C PHE A 125 11.61 -8.44 1.12
N ASP A 126 12.60 -8.72 0.27
CA ASP A 126 12.40 -9.46 -0.97
C ASP A 126 12.06 -10.94 -0.68
N SER A 127 11.80 -11.68 -1.75
CA SER A 127 11.41 -13.09 -1.64
C SER A 127 12.50 -13.98 -1.05
N ALA A 128 13.78 -13.66 -1.24
CA ALA A 128 14.91 -14.45 -0.73
C ALA A 128 15.05 -14.26 0.79
N LEU A 129 15.08 -13.02 1.27
CA LEU A 129 15.14 -12.69 2.70
C LEU A 129 13.89 -13.16 3.45
N GLY A 130 12.70 -12.95 2.88
CA GLY A 130 11.45 -13.42 3.47
C GLY A 130 11.40 -14.94 3.64
N LYS A 131 11.87 -15.69 2.64
CA LYS A 131 11.98 -17.16 2.71
C LYS A 131 12.96 -17.60 3.81
N GLU A 132 14.12 -16.94 3.92
CA GLU A 132 15.10 -17.27 4.98
C GLU A 132 14.50 -17.05 6.38
N VAL A 133 13.72 -15.97 6.58
CA VAL A 133 12.99 -15.76 7.85
C VAL A 133 12.05 -16.92 8.16
N LEU A 134 11.28 -17.41 7.18
CA LEU A 134 10.36 -18.53 7.38
C LEU A 134 11.10 -19.82 7.71
N GLU A 135 12.18 -20.13 7.02
CA GLU A 135 13.01 -21.31 7.26
C GLU A 135 13.66 -21.29 8.64
N LEU A 136 14.24 -20.16 9.06
CA LEU A 136 14.84 -19.99 10.39
C LEU A 136 13.77 -20.07 11.50
N ALA A 137 12.60 -19.49 11.29
CA ALA A 137 11.50 -19.57 12.23
C ALA A 137 11.02 -21.02 12.40
N GLU A 138 10.96 -21.82 11.34
CA GLU A 138 10.56 -23.22 11.41
C GLU A 138 11.61 -24.07 12.13
N ALA A 139 12.89 -23.83 11.85
CA ALA A 139 14.02 -24.53 12.47
C ALA A 139 14.30 -24.06 13.91
N GLU A 140 13.77 -22.90 14.34
CA GLU A 140 14.10 -22.22 15.60
C GLU A 140 15.62 -22.00 15.76
N ASP A 141 16.32 -21.79 14.62
CA ASP A 141 17.79 -21.60 14.56
C ASP A 141 18.16 -20.13 14.80
N PHE A 142 18.06 -19.69 16.04
CA PHE A 142 18.47 -18.36 16.47
C PHE A 142 19.03 -18.38 17.88
N SER A 143 19.92 -17.42 18.20
CA SER A 143 20.58 -17.30 19.49
C SER A 143 20.35 -15.93 20.11
N PHE A 144 20.07 -15.88 21.40
CA PHE A 144 19.93 -14.64 22.15
C PHE A 144 21.27 -14.14 22.69
N ALA A 145 21.35 -12.82 22.92
CA ALA A 145 22.52 -12.16 23.46
C ALA A 145 22.71 -12.45 24.94
N GLU A 146 23.98 -12.43 25.38
CA GLU A 146 24.28 -12.47 26.80
C GLU A 146 23.97 -11.11 27.47
N VAL A 147 23.85 -11.12 28.80
CA VAL A 147 23.38 -9.98 29.59
C VAL A 147 24.13 -8.67 29.31
N MET A 148 25.44 -8.72 29.01
CA MET A 148 26.24 -7.52 28.69
C MET A 148 26.11 -7.05 27.25
N GLN A 149 25.41 -7.79 26.40
CA GLN A 149 25.19 -7.54 24.97
C GLN A 149 23.73 -7.22 24.65
N LEU A 150 22.88 -7.14 25.68
CA LEU A 150 21.47 -6.76 25.49
C LEU A 150 21.38 -5.36 24.90
N GLY A 151 20.46 -5.19 23.94
CA GLY A 151 20.12 -3.88 23.41
C GLY A 151 19.26 -3.05 24.37
N LYS A 152 18.81 -1.90 23.89
CA LYS A 152 17.94 -0.99 24.63
C LYS A 152 16.84 -0.43 23.73
N VAL A 153 15.77 0.07 24.34
CA VAL A 153 14.71 0.80 23.62
C VAL A 153 14.96 2.31 23.71
N ILE A 154 14.92 2.97 22.55
CA ILE A 154 15.10 4.42 22.39
C ILE A 154 13.84 4.98 21.75
N ASN A 155 13.09 5.85 22.44
CA ASN A 155 11.88 6.43 21.90
C ASN A 155 12.20 7.68 21.08
N LYS A 156 11.63 7.78 19.87
CA LYS A 156 11.74 8.93 18.95
C LYS A 156 10.41 9.16 18.24
N ASP A 157 10.20 10.35 17.68
CA ASP A 157 9.08 10.67 16.79
C ASP A 157 9.64 11.09 15.43
N TYR A 158 9.13 10.49 14.37
CA TYR A 158 9.53 10.75 13.00
C TYR A 158 8.44 11.43 12.16
N THR A 159 7.30 11.75 12.76
CA THR A 159 6.15 12.36 12.06
C THR A 159 6.52 13.66 11.37
N GLU A 160 7.09 14.60 12.12
CA GLU A 160 7.48 15.91 11.56
C GLU A 160 8.64 15.76 10.56
N TYR A 161 9.59 14.85 10.82
CA TYR A 161 10.68 14.59 9.88
C TYR A 161 10.13 14.11 8.53
N HIS A 162 9.19 13.13 8.52
CA HIS A 162 8.58 12.63 7.31
C HIS A 162 7.81 13.73 6.56
N ILE A 163 6.97 14.51 7.27
CA ILE A 163 6.28 15.67 6.69
C ILE A 163 7.27 16.62 6.03
N GLU A 164 8.38 16.95 6.70
CA GLU A 164 9.41 17.82 6.14
C GLU A 164 10.05 17.25 4.85
N GLN A 165 10.26 15.92 4.77
CA GLN A 165 10.77 15.31 3.53
C GLN A 165 9.76 15.47 2.40
N VAL A 166 8.46 15.21 2.64
CA VAL A 166 7.40 15.43 1.65
C VAL A 166 7.36 16.89 1.16
N LEU A 167 7.48 17.86 2.09
CA LEU A 167 7.49 19.28 1.73
C LEU A 167 8.72 19.72 0.92
N LYS A 168 9.81 18.97 0.95
CA LYS A 168 11.05 19.24 0.18
C LYS A 168 11.00 18.69 -1.24
N LEU A 169 10.04 17.84 -1.57
CA LEU A 169 9.90 17.29 -2.92
C LEU A 169 9.72 18.43 -3.94
N LYS A 170 10.46 18.38 -5.05
CA LYS A 170 10.50 19.46 -6.05
C LYS A 170 9.14 19.78 -6.66
N LEU A 171 8.26 18.79 -6.74
CA LEU A 171 6.93 18.93 -7.33
C LEU A 171 5.86 19.35 -6.30
N VAL A 172 6.21 19.53 -5.02
CA VAL A 172 5.29 20.01 -3.98
C VAL A 172 5.36 21.54 -3.88
N ASP A 173 4.26 22.21 -4.20
CA ASP A 173 4.14 23.66 -4.21
C ASP A 173 3.14 24.15 -3.14
N ARG A 174 3.68 24.38 -1.94
CA ARG A 174 2.90 24.83 -0.78
C ARG A 174 2.21 26.18 -1.01
N GLU A 175 2.86 27.08 -1.75
CA GLU A 175 2.32 28.42 -2.02
C GLU A 175 1.11 28.34 -2.96
N ALA A 176 1.17 27.49 -3.99
CA ALA A 176 0.02 27.24 -4.87
C ALA A 176 -1.15 26.63 -4.07
N ILE A 177 -0.89 25.65 -3.22
CA ILE A 177 -1.92 25.02 -2.36
C ILE A 177 -2.54 26.08 -1.43
N ALA A 178 -1.72 26.91 -0.77
CA ALA A 178 -2.22 27.95 0.14
C ALA A 178 -3.06 29.01 -0.60
N ARG A 179 -2.65 29.44 -1.81
CA ARG A 179 -3.42 30.39 -2.63
C ARG A 179 -4.74 29.83 -3.12
N ALA A 180 -4.83 28.53 -3.36
CA ALA A 180 -6.05 27.88 -3.83
C ALA A 180 -7.17 27.86 -2.78
N ASP A 181 -6.86 28.13 -1.50
CA ASP A 181 -7.79 28.19 -0.34
C ASP A 181 -8.80 27.03 -0.32
N LEU A 182 -8.27 25.80 -0.45
CA LEU A 182 -9.09 24.60 -0.55
C LEU A 182 -9.72 24.23 0.81
N SER A 183 -10.95 23.74 0.76
CA SER A 183 -11.60 23.04 1.86
C SER A 183 -11.42 21.54 1.68
N VAL A 184 -10.76 20.88 2.62
CA VAL A 184 -10.42 19.46 2.57
C VAL A 184 -11.14 18.71 3.67
N THR A 185 -11.79 17.61 3.35
CA THR A 185 -12.32 16.65 4.33
C THR A 185 -11.44 15.42 4.37
N ILE A 186 -11.14 14.91 5.55
CA ILE A 186 -10.34 13.68 5.73
C ILE A 186 -11.09 12.64 6.54
N ASP A 187 -10.85 11.37 6.23
CA ASP A 187 -11.26 10.23 7.04
C ASP A 187 -10.05 9.33 7.29
N CYS A 188 -9.70 9.15 8.55
CA CYS A 188 -8.51 8.40 8.98
C CYS A 188 -8.85 7.10 9.71
N VAL A 189 -10.07 6.62 9.58
CA VAL A 189 -10.59 5.33 10.10
C VAL A 189 -10.27 5.07 11.58
N ASN A 190 -10.11 6.11 12.40
CA ASN A 190 -9.66 6.07 13.79
C ASN A 190 -8.30 5.34 13.96
N SER A 191 -7.36 5.63 13.07
CA SER A 191 -6.00 5.12 13.14
C SER A 191 -4.95 6.25 13.03
N VAL A 192 -3.70 5.89 12.75
CA VAL A 192 -2.56 6.82 12.78
C VAL A 192 -2.63 7.95 11.77
N GLY A 193 -3.46 7.82 10.73
CA GLY A 193 -3.76 8.91 9.80
C GLY A 193 -4.24 10.17 10.52
N GLY A 194 -5.04 10.04 11.59
CA GLY A 194 -5.51 11.15 12.40
C GLY A 194 -4.40 11.95 13.11
N LEU A 195 -3.23 11.34 13.31
CA LEU A 195 -2.06 12.03 13.90
C LEU A 195 -1.27 12.78 12.85
N VAL A 196 -1.19 12.29 11.62
CA VAL A 196 -0.25 12.79 10.60
C VAL A 196 -0.94 13.64 9.53
N ILE A 197 -2.10 13.23 9.01
CA ILE A 197 -2.73 13.92 7.86
C ILE A 197 -3.17 15.36 8.20
N PRO A 198 -3.79 15.69 9.36
CA PRO A 198 -4.08 17.08 9.71
C PRO A 198 -2.84 17.95 9.78
N ARG A 199 -1.71 17.42 10.29
CA ARG A 199 -0.43 18.14 10.36
C ARG A 199 0.14 18.40 8.97
N LEU A 200 0.17 17.38 8.12
CA LEU A 200 0.58 17.50 6.72
C LEU A 200 -0.21 18.57 5.98
N LEU A 201 -1.55 18.53 6.04
CA LEU A 201 -2.41 19.49 5.36
C LEU A 201 -2.16 20.93 5.83
N ARG A 202 -2.01 21.15 7.14
CA ARG A 202 -1.64 22.48 7.68
C ARG A 202 -0.27 22.92 7.18
N ALA A 203 0.71 22.01 7.15
CA ALA A 203 2.06 22.30 6.66
C ALA A 203 2.09 22.57 5.14
N LEU A 204 1.17 21.98 4.37
CA LEU A 204 0.95 22.25 2.94
C LEU A 204 0.23 23.59 2.70
N GLY A 205 -0.34 24.23 3.74
CA GLY A 205 -1.03 25.51 3.62
C GLY A 205 -2.56 25.43 3.59
N VAL A 206 -3.15 24.24 3.75
CA VAL A 206 -4.61 24.07 3.84
C VAL A 206 -5.11 24.60 5.19
N GLN A 207 -6.06 25.55 5.16
CA GLN A 207 -6.62 26.18 6.36
C GLN A 207 -7.96 25.57 6.78
N ARG A 208 -8.75 25.08 5.84
CA ARG A 208 -10.09 24.53 6.07
C ARG A 208 -10.05 23.02 6.00
N ILE A 209 -9.94 22.37 7.17
CA ILE A 209 -9.85 20.91 7.30
C ILE A 209 -11.04 20.42 8.12
N ASN A 210 -11.81 19.51 7.53
CA ASN A 210 -12.90 18.80 8.22
C ASN A 210 -12.40 17.38 8.55
N GLU A 211 -12.35 17.05 9.82
CA GLU A 211 -11.78 15.81 10.32
C GLU A 211 -12.88 14.81 10.66
N LEU A 212 -12.89 13.64 10.01
CA LEU A 212 -13.74 12.49 10.33
C LEU A 212 -12.85 11.34 10.79
N ASN A 213 -13.28 10.64 11.85
CA ASN A 213 -12.64 9.42 12.31
C ASN A 213 -11.12 9.56 12.52
N CYS A 214 -10.69 10.68 13.13
CA CYS A 214 -9.27 11.02 13.35
C CYS A 214 -8.78 10.73 14.77
N ASP A 215 -9.57 10.07 15.63
CA ASP A 215 -9.11 9.58 16.94
C ASP A 215 -8.31 8.29 16.77
N PRO A 216 -6.98 8.27 17.09
CA PRO A 216 -6.14 7.09 16.89
C PRO A 216 -6.38 6.00 17.95
N SER A 217 -7.64 5.71 18.25
CA SER A 217 -8.07 4.75 19.27
C SER A 217 -7.97 3.29 18.80
N GLY A 218 -7.84 3.05 17.50
CA GLY A 218 -7.86 1.70 16.91
C GLY A 218 -9.24 1.06 16.87
N HIS A 219 -10.28 1.75 17.34
CA HIS A 219 -11.67 1.38 17.11
C HIS A 219 -12.12 1.90 15.75
N PHE A 220 -11.85 1.12 14.70
CA PHE A 220 -12.16 1.52 13.34
C PHE A 220 -13.64 1.88 13.18
N ALA A 221 -13.91 3.10 12.66
CA ALA A 221 -15.26 3.63 12.51
C ALA A 221 -16.06 2.90 11.41
N HIS A 222 -15.38 2.33 10.44
CA HIS A 222 -15.92 1.53 9.35
C HIS A 222 -14.92 0.42 8.99
N ASN A 223 -15.27 -0.45 8.03
CA ASN A 223 -14.30 -1.40 7.48
C ASN A 223 -13.11 -0.61 6.91
N PRO A 224 -11.87 -0.94 7.33
CA PRO A 224 -10.71 -0.09 7.03
C PRO A 224 -10.22 -0.15 5.58
N GLU A 225 -10.78 -1.00 4.74
CA GLU A 225 -10.48 -0.98 3.30
C GLU A 225 -11.15 0.23 2.64
N PRO A 226 -10.39 1.15 2.00
CA PRO A 226 -10.92 2.40 1.46
C PRO A 226 -11.60 2.21 0.08
N ILE A 227 -12.66 1.40 0.06
CA ILE A 227 -13.51 1.13 -1.12
C ILE A 227 -14.89 1.77 -0.98
N PRO A 228 -15.62 2.03 -2.08
CA PRO A 228 -16.86 2.82 -2.08
C PRO A 228 -17.88 2.37 -1.03
N GLN A 229 -18.04 1.06 -0.83
CA GLN A 229 -19.02 0.50 0.11
C GLN A 229 -18.76 0.90 1.57
N ASN A 230 -17.51 1.17 1.92
CA ASN A 230 -17.05 1.51 3.26
C ASN A 230 -17.00 3.03 3.51
N LEU A 231 -17.11 3.85 2.45
CA LEU A 231 -16.85 5.30 2.49
C LEU A 231 -18.11 6.15 2.41
N THR A 232 -19.28 5.59 2.76
CA THR A 232 -20.60 6.27 2.64
C THR A 232 -20.71 7.49 3.55
N GLN A 233 -20.06 7.50 4.71
CA GLN A 233 -20.07 8.62 5.64
C GLN A 233 -19.40 9.86 5.02
N ILE A 234 -18.16 9.75 4.59
CA ILE A 234 -17.44 10.88 4.01
C ILE A 234 -18.06 11.31 2.68
N ALA A 235 -18.52 10.37 1.85
CA ALA A 235 -19.21 10.66 0.59
C ALA A 235 -20.45 11.55 0.78
N SER A 236 -21.24 11.30 1.82
CA SER A 236 -22.40 12.14 2.14
C SER A 236 -22.02 13.43 2.86
N TYR A 237 -20.92 13.45 3.59
CA TYR A 237 -20.49 14.60 4.38
C TYR A 237 -19.91 15.73 3.52
N ILE A 238 -19.05 15.41 2.53
CA ILE A 238 -18.35 16.37 1.66
C ILE A 238 -19.30 17.40 1.04
N PRO A 239 -20.38 17.03 0.32
CA PRO A 239 -21.27 18.03 -0.27
C PRO A 239 -22.05 18.84 0.80
N SER A 240 -22.28 18.27 1.99
CA SER A 240 -22.98 18.97 3.09
C SER A 240 -22.18 20.13 3.67
N VAL A 241 -20.84 19.99 3.71
CA VAL A 241 -19.91 21.02 4.21
C VAL A 241 -19.22 21.79 3.08
N LYS A 242 -19.54 21.47 1.82
CA LYS A 242 -18.95 22.07 0.62
C LYS A 242 -17.43 21.99 0.58
N SER A 243 -16.88 20.82 0.89
CA SER A 243 -15.45 20.58 0.71
C SER A 243 -15.11 20.47 -0.78
N ASP A 244 -13.95 20.98 -1.16
CA ASP A 244 -13.44 20.88 -2.52
C ASP A 244 -12.96 19.46 -2.85
N VAL A 245 -12.48 18.71 -1.84
CA VAL A 245 -11.96 17.36 -1.99
C VAL A 245 -12.01 16.61 -0.67
N GLY A 246 -12.15 15.28 -0.74
CA GLY A 246 -11.98 14.37 0.38
C GLY A 246 -10.79 13.44 0.21
N PHE A 247 -10.11 13.12 1.32
CA PHE A 247 -9.06 12.11 1.39
C PHE A 247 -9.39 11.07 2.43
N VAL A 248 -9.27 9.81 2.05
CA VAL A 248 -9.42 8.68 2.97
C VAL A 248 -8.14 7.86 2.93
N VAL A 249 -7.62 7.54 4.12
CA VAL A 249 -6.44 6.69 4.26
C VAL A 249 -6.80 5.41 5.03
N ASP A 250 -6.09 4.33 4.73
CA ASP A 250 -6.20 3.10 5.50
C ASP A 250 -5.43 3.19 6.84
N PRO A 251 -5.54 2.19 7.74
CA PRO A 251 -4.99 2.28 9.09
C PRO A 251 -3.51 2.62 9.21
N ASP A 252 -2.68 2.25 8.25
CA ASP A 252 -1.23 2.49 8.24
C ASP A 252 -0.77 3.48 7.16
N VAL A 253 -1.74 4.13 6.48
CA VAL A 253 -1.54 5.32 5.61
C VAL A 253 -0.64 5.03 4.40
N ASP A 254 -0.64 3.80 3.91
CA ASP A 254 0.04 3.42 2.67
C ASP A 254 -0.88 3.51 1.43
N ARG A 255 -2.22 3.70 1.64
CA ARG A 255 -3.23 3.87 0.59
C ARG A 255 -3.98 5.17 0.74
N LEU A 256 -4.33 5.77 -0.41
CA LEU A 256 -5.09 7.02 -0.52
C LEU A 256 -6.27 6.84 -1.46
N ALA A 257 -7.49 6.98 -0.95
CA ALA A 257 -8.68 7.17 -1.76
C ALA A 257 -9.07 8.66 -1.80
N ILE A 258 -9.46 9.14 -2.98
CA ILE A 258 -9.87 10.52 -3.21
C ILE A 258 -11.38 10.55 -3.45
N ILE A 259 -12.07 11.52 -2.82
CA ILE A 259 -13.50 11.73 -2.96
C ILE A 259 -13.73 13.09 -3.61
N ASN A 260 -14.58 13.15 -4.62
CA ASN A 260 -14.93 14.35 -5.34
C ASN A 260 -15.79 15.29 -4.48
N GLU A 261 -15.86 16.55 -4.87
CA GLU A 261 -16.67 17.59 -4.20
C GLU A 261 -18.17 17.27 -4.12
N ASP A 262 -18.66 16.43 -5.02
CA ASP A 262 -20.06 15.98 -5.09
C ASP A 262 -20.32 14.69 -4.26
N GLY A 263 -19.27 14.15 -3.62
CA GLY A 263 -19.31 12.91 -2.84
C GLY A 263 -19.14 11.63 -3.66
N THR A 264 -18.96 11.71 -4.97
CA THR A 264 -18.61 10.56 -5.80
C THR A 264 -17.13 10.18 -5.64
N MET A 265 -16.80 8.93 -5.97
CA MET A 265 -15.41 8.45 -5.86
C MET A 265 -14.58 8.94 -7.05
N PHE A 266 -13.39 9.47 -6.78
CA PHE A 266 -12.38 9.70 -7.82
C PHE A 266 -11.94 8.37 -8.45
N GLY A 267 -11.93 7.32 -7.65
CA GLY A 267 -11.56 5.95 -7.99
C GLY A 267 -10.17 5.58 -7.48
N GLU A 268 -10.06 4.43 -6.83
CA GLU A 268 -8.80 3.98 -6.20
C GLU A 268 -7.63 3.87 -7.19
N GLU A 269 -7.89 3.40 -8.40
CA GLU A 269 -6.91 3.33 -9.50
C GLU A 269 -6.40 4.73 -9.93
N TYR A 270 -7.29 5.73 -9.89
CA TYR A 270 -7.02 7.06 -10.44
C TYR A 270 -6.21 7.96 -9.52
N THR A 271 -6.05 7.59 -8.26
CA THR A 271 -5.10 8.25 -7.36
C THR A 271 -3.69 8.21 -7.96
N LEU A 272 -3.23 7.02 -8.36
CA LEU A 272 -1.94 6.83 -9.02
C LEU A 272 -1.91 7.51 -10.40
N VAL A 273 -2.98 7.36 -11.19
CA VAL A 273 -3.06 7.97 -12.55
C VAL A 273 -2.91 9.47 -12.50
N SER A 274 -3.60 10.15 -11.56
CA SER A 274 -3.54 11.61 -11.41
C SER A 274 -2.16 12.07 -10.95
N CYS A 275 -1.58 11.43 -9.95
CA CYS A 275 -0.23 11.75 -9.49
C CYS A 275 0.82 11.50 -10.58
N ALA A 276 0.69 10.42 -11.35
CA ALA A 276 1.58 10.10 -12.44
C ALA A 276 1.46 11.12 -13.59
N ASP A 277 0.25 11.51 -13.98
CA ASP A 277 0.05 12.57 -14.98
C ASP A 277 0.76 13.87 -14.58
N TYR A 278 0.63 14.26 -13.30
CA TYR A 278 1.30 15.45 -12.77
C TYR A 278 2.83 15.32 -12.81
N VAL A 279 3.37 14.21 -12.35
CA VAL A 279 4.83 13.96 -12.35
C VAL A 279 5.36 13.94 -13.79
N LEU A 280 4.71 13.22 -14.70
CA LEU A 280 5.13 13.06 -16.10
C LEU A 280 5.09 14.36 -16.89
N ARG A 281 4.19 15.31 -16.58
CA ARG A 281 4.17 16.66 -17.17
C ARG A 281 5.45 17.46 -16.86
N HIS A 282 6.09 17.20 -15.73
CA HIS A 282 7.28 17.93 -15.27
C HIS A 282 8.57 17.16 -15.54
N THR A 283 8.51 15.85 -15.45
CA THR A 283 9.64 14.94 -15.64
C THR A 283 9.19 13.75 -16.48
N PRO A 284 9.40 13.76 -17.81
CA PRO A 284 9.10 12.61 -18.64
C PRO A 284 9.90 11.38 -18.19
N GLY A 285 9.25 10.22 -18.18
CA GLY A 285 9.88 8.97 -17.73
C GLY A 285 8.93 7.78 -17.75
N ASN A 286 9.41 6.66 -17.24
CA ASN A 286 8.67 5.41 -17.20
C ASN A 286 7.79 5.34 -15.95
N THR A 287 6.71 4.55 -16.03
CA THR A 287 5.86 4.23 -14.88
C THR A 287 5.77 2.72 -14.67
N CYS A 288 5.35 2.33 -13.47
CA CYS A 288 5.15 0.94 -13.13
C CYS A 288 3.92 0.76 -12.23
N SER A 289 3.12 -0.28 -12.51
CA SER A 289 2.13 -0.76 -11.54
C SER A 289 2.01 -2.29 -11.60
N ASN A 290 1.18 -2.86 -10.73
CA ASN A 290 0.95 -4.30 -10.81
C ASN A 290 -0.01 -4.67 -11.95
N LEU A 291 -0.01 -5.95 -12.36
CA LEU A 291 -0.82 -6.47 -13.47
C LEU A 291 -2.32 -6.28 -13.30
N SER A 292 -2.83 -6.15 -12.06
CA SER A 292 -4.25 -5.96 -11.78
C SER A 292 -4.66 -4.49 -11.75
N SER A 293 -3.75 -3.55 -12.01
CA SER A 293 -4.02 -2.11 -12.06
C SER A 293 -4.61 -1.69 -13.41
N SER A 294 -5.32 -0.56 -13.39
CA SER A 294 -5.96 0.00 -14.59
C SER A 294 -4.96 0.34 -15.69
N ARG A 295 -5.35 0.10 -16.94
CA ARG A 295 -4.60 0.56 -18.11
C ARG A 295 -4.60 2.09 -18.26
N ALA A 296 -5.40 2.83 -17.48
CA ALA A 296 -5.38 4.27 -17.48
C ALA A 296 -3.98 4.85 -17.18
N LEU A 297 -3.20 4.21 -16.29
CA LEU A 297 -1.81 4.60 -16.05
C LEU A 297 -0.94 4.40 -17.30
N ARG A 298 -1.09 3.27 -18.00
CA ARG A 298 -0.39 3.02 -19.27
C ARG A 298 -0.70 4.10 -20.30
N ASP A 299 -1.97 4.41 -20.48
CA ASP A 299 -2.41 5.36 -21.50
C ASP A 299 -1.87 6.77 -21.21
N VAL A 300 -1.92 7.21 -19.94
CA VAL A 300 -1.32 8.48 -19.51
C VAL A 300 0.20 8.46 -19.72
N THR A 301 0.89 7.38 -19.39
CA THR A 301 2.34 7.26 -19.58
C THR A 301 2.73 7.40 -21.04
N LEU A 302 2.04 6.69 -21.93
CA LEU A 302 2.27 6.76 -23.38
C LEU A 302 2.00 8.16 -23.94
N THR A 303 0.99 8.88 -23.43
CA THR A 303 0.70 10.27 -23.81
C THR A 303 1.86 11.22 -23.51
N HIS A 304 2.63 10.95 -22.45
CA HIS A 304 3.84 11.68 -22.08
C HIS A 304 5.13 11.13 -22.70
N GLY A 305 5.04 10.11 -23.57
CA GLY A 305 6.18 9.53 -24.28
C GLY A 305 7.06 8.60 -23.44
N GLY A 306 6.59 8.18 -22.27
CA GLY A 306 7.24 7.19 -21.41
C GLY A 306 6.82 5.74 -21.72
N GLU A 307 7.45 4.78 -21.06
CA GLU A 307 7.11 3.36 -21.11
C GLU A 307 6.38 2.93 -19.83
N TYR A 308 5.24 2.24 -20.00
CA TYR A 308 4.55 1.61 -18.90
C TYR A 308 5.07 0.19 -18.67
N ASN A 309 5.34 -0.14 -17.43
CA ASN A 309 5.83 -1.46 -17.02
C ASN A 309 4.86 -2.11 -16.04
N ALA A 310 4.55 -3.39 -16.24
CA ALA A 310 3.73 -4.16 -15.33
C ALA A 310 4.57 -5.12 -14.48
N ALA A 311 4.26 -5.21 -13.20
CA ALA A 311 4.86 -6.14 -12.24
C ALA A 311 3.85 -7.19 -11.77
N ALA A 312 4.32 -8.28 -11.19
CA ALA A 312 3.49 -9.16 -10.37
C ALA A 312 2.81 -8.36 -9.24
N VAL A 313 1.66 -8.84 -8.75
CA VAL A 313 0.93 -8.15 -7.68
C VAL A 313 1.71 -8.21 -6.37
N GLY A 314 1.76 -7.09 -5.66
CA GLY A 314 2.45 -6.89 -4.41
C GLY A 314 3.53 -5.83 -4.51
N GLU A 315 3.60 -4.98 -3.49
CA GLU A 315 4.48 -3.81 -3.45
C GLU A 315 5.95 -4.15 -3.75
N VAL A 316 6.47 -5.23 -3.17
CA VAL A 316 7.86 -5.67 -3.41
C VAL A 316 8.15 -5.86 -4.89
N ASN A 317 7.24 -6.53 -5.60
CA ASN A 317 7.39 -6.78 -7.04
C ASN A 317 7.33 -5.49 -7.86
N VAL A 318 6.46 -4.55 -7.45
CA VAL A 318 6.36 -3.22 -8.09
C VAL A 318 7.64 -2.44 -7.89
N VAL A 319 8.17 -2.40 -6.66
CA VAL A 319 9.44 -1.70 -6.33
C VAL A 319 10.61 -2.28 -7.11
N GLU A 320 10.76 -3.61 -7.15
CA GLU A 320 11.81 -4.28 -7.94
C GLU A 320 11.70 -3.92 -9.43
N LYS A 321 10.47 -3.94 -9.98
CA LYS A 321 10.24 -3.59 -11.38
C LYS A 321 10.51 -2.11 -11.65
N MET A 322 10.12 -1.21 -10.74
CA MET A 322 10.42 0.22 -10.84
C MET A 322 11.92 0.48 -10.93
N LYS A 323 12.70 -0.16 -10.06
CA LYS A 323 14.16 -0.06 -10.07
C LYS A 323 14.77 -0.61 -11.36
N ALA A 324 14.28 -1.75 -11.85
CA ALA A 324 14.77 -2.38 -13.07
C ALA A 324 14.46 -1.60 -14.35
N THR A 325 13.46 -0.70 -14.32
CA THR A 325 12.98 0.05 -15.49
C THR A 325 13.15 1.57 -15.35
N ASP A 326 13.84 2.00 -14.30
CA ASP A 326 14.02 3.43 -13.95
C ASP A 326 12.68 4.19 -13.93
N ALA A 327 11.62 3.54 -13.42
CA ALA A 327 10.30 4.15 -13.33
C ALA A 327 10.31 5.28 -12.29
N ILE A 328 9.89 6.48 -12.71
CA ILE A 328 9.94 7.70 -11.90
C ILE A 328 8.74 7.86 -10.95
N ILE A 329 7.67 7.12 -11.20
CA ILE A 329 6.51 6.98 -10.33
C ILE A 329 5.86 5.63 -10.61
N GLY A 330 5.30 5.02 -9.59
CA GLY A 330 4.58 3.77 -9.71
C GLY A 330 3.66 3.53 -8.52
N GLY A 331 3.17 2.31 -8.39
CA GLY A 331 2.30 1.94 -7.28
C GLY A 331 1.35 0.81 -7.61
N GLU A 332 0.26 0.76 -6.88
CA GLU A 332 -0.78 -0.24 -7.06
C GLU A 332 -2.15 0.44 -7.20
N GLY A 333 -3.05 -0.19 -7.95
CA GLY A 333 -4.41 0.30 -8.21
C GLY A 333 -5.35 0.35 -6.99
N ASN A 334 -4.81 0.16 -5.80
CA ASN A 334 -5.50 0.26 -4.51
C ASN A 334 -5.29 1.62 -3.80
N GLY A 335 -4.83 2.65 -4.53
CA GLY A 335 -4.51 3.96 -4.00
C GLY A 335 -3.08 4.10 -3.46
N GLY A 336 -2.24 3.08 -3.59
CA GLY A 336 -0.84 3.11 -3.16
C GLY A 336 0.07 3.76 -4.19
N ILE A 337 0.72 4.86 -3.83
CA ILE A 337 1.64 5.62 -4.69
C ILE A 337 3.06 5.41 -4.20
N ILE A 338 3.98 5.09 -5.12
CA ILE A 338 5.41 5.00 -4.87
C ILE A 338 6.10 6.08 -5.71
N TYR A 339 6.76 7.01 -5.04
CA TYR A 339 7.50 8.09 -5.69
C TYR A 339 8.98 8.05 -5.26
N PRO A 340 9.89 7.53 -6.11
CA PRO A 340 11.28 7.26 -5.74
C PRO A 340 12.08 8.50 -5.27
N GLU A 341 11.66 9.73 -5.66
CA GLU A 341 12.28 10.95 -5.13
C GLU A 341 12.04 11.11 -3.62
N ALA A 342 10.98 10.51 -3.09
CA ALA A 342 10.72 10.41 -1.65
C ALA A 342 11.35 9.13 -1.07
N HIS A 343 10.84 7.97 -1.45
CA HIS A 343 11.35 6.64 -1.08
C HIS A 343 10.65 5.54 -1.92
N TYR A 344 11.14 4.31 -1.81
CA TYR A 344 10.56 3.14 -2.48
C TYR A 344 9.52 2.40 -1.61
N GLY A 345 8.50 3.11 -1.15
CA GLY A 345 7.35 2.57 -0.44
C GLY A 345 6.08 3.30 -0.82
N ARG A 346 4.92 2.68 -0.60
CA ARG A 346 3.62 3.33 -0.84
C ARG A 346 3.38 4.39 0.22
N ASP A 347 3.03 5.61 -0.20
CA ASP A 347 2.93 6.76 0.69
C ASP A 347 1.74 7.67 0.35
N ALA A 348 0.74 7.67 1.22
CA ALA A 348 -0.42 8.54 1.06
C ALA A 348 -0.08 10.02 1.32
N LEU A 349 0.96 10.34 2.11
CA LEU A 349 1.37 11.73 2.34
C LEU A 349 1.92 12.36 1.05
N VAL A 350 2.75 11.61 0.34
CA VAL A 350 3.26 12.00 -0.98
C VAL A 350 2.11 12.14 -1.97
N GLY A 351 1.17 11.18 -1.98
CA GLY A 351 -0.01 11.23 -2.84
C GLY A 351 -0.87 12.47 -2.62
N ILE A 352 -1.17 12.81 -1.37
CA ILE A 352 -1.93 14.03 -1.01
C ILE A 352 -1.19 15.28 -1.47
N ALA A 353 0.12 15.38 -1.23
CA ALA A 353 0.91 16.56 -1.58
C ALA A 353 0.99 16.78 -3.09
N LEU A 354 1.23 15.72 -3.88
CA LEU A 354 1.26 15.78 -5.34
C LEU A 354 -0.11 16.13 -5.91
N PHE A 355 -1.18 15.47 -5.46
CA PHE A 355 -2.54 15.71 -5.92
C PHE A 355 -2.99 17.14 -5.62
N LEU A 356 -2.80 17.62 -4.38
CA LEU A 356 -3.18 18.99 -4.00
C LEU A 356 -2.40 20.04 -4.80
N THR A 357 -1.12 19.80 -5.06
CA THR A 357 -0.32 20.72 -5.88
C THR A 357 -0.83 20.76 -7.31
N GLN A 358 -1.09 19.60 -7.93
CA GLN A 358 -1.68 19.53 -9.27
C GLN A 358 -3.01 20.27 -9.33
N PHE A 359 -3.92 19.95 -8.41
CA PHE A 359 -5.26 20.53 -8.40
C PHE A 359 -5.23 22.05 -8.17
N ALA A 360 -4.39 22.52 -7.25
CA ALA A 360 -4.21 23.94 -6.99
C ALA A 360 -3.72 24.70 -8.23
N LYS A 361 -2.69 24.20 -8.91
CA LYS A 361 -2.17 24.81 -10.14
C LYS A 361 -3.19 24.82 -11.28
N LEU A 362 -3.93 23.74 -11.46
CA LEU A 362 -4.99 23.68 -12.45
C LEU A 362 -6.14 24.65 -12.13
N ARG A 363 -6.44 24.89 -10.85
CA ARG A 363 -7.42 25.91 -10.43
C ARG A 363 -6.92 27.34 -10.62
N GLU A 364 -5.63 27.61 -10.59
CA GLU A 364 -5.08 28.93 -10.96
C GLU A 364 -5.37 29.24 -12.45
N GLU A 365 -5.32 28.24 -13.31
CA GLU A 365 -5.64 28.38 -14.75
C GLU A 365 -7.16 28.37 -15.01
N ASN A 366 -7.91 27.57 -14.28
CA ASN A 366 -9.36 27.43 -14.37
C ASN A 366 -10.01 27.44 -12.99
N PRO A 367 -10.41 28.61 -12.44
CA PRO A 367 -11.00 28.72 -11.11
C PRO A 367 -12.31 27.93 -10.87
N SER A 368 -12.98 27.53 -11.95
CA SER A 368 -14.21 26.69 -11.87
C SER A 368 -13.91 25.18 -11.88
N LEU A 369 -12.65 24.77 -11.98
CA LEU A 369 -12.28 23.35 -11.98
C LEU A 369 -12.67 22.69 -10.66
N THR A 370 -13.35 21.56 -10.75
CA THR A 370 -13.63 20.68 -9.61
C THR A 370 -12.87 19.37 -9.73
N VAL A 371 -12.83 18.59 -8.65
CA VAL A 371 -12.14 17.29 -8.63
C VAL A 371 -12.82 16.29 -9.56
N SER A 372 -14.16 16.31 -9.63
CA SER A 372 -14.93 15.47 -10.56
C SER A 372 -14.64 15.81 -12.03
N VAL A 373 -14.46 17.10 -12.34
CA VAL A 373 -14.08 17.56 -13.70
C VAL A 373 -12.64 17.11 -14.00
N LEU A 374 -11.71 17.21 -13.06
CA LEU A 374 -10.36 16.67 -13.22
C LEU A 374 -10.41 15.15 -13.48
N ARG A 375 -11.19 14.39 -12.70
CA ARG A 375 -11.37 12.95 -12.92
C ARG A 375 -11.85 12.62 -14.33
N ALA A 376 -12.77 13.40 -14.85
CA ALA A 376 -13.33 13.21 -16.19
C ALA A 376 -12.33 13.45 -17.34
N THR A 377 -11.16 14.03 -17.06
CA THR A 377 -10.11 14.20 -18.09
C THR A 377 -9.31 12.92 -18.34
N TYR A 378 -9.35 11.96 -17.41
CA TYR A 378 -8.66 10.67 -17.54
C TYR A 378 -9.52 9.64 -18.27
N PRO A 379 -8.91 8.65 -18.95
CA PRO A 379 -9.65 7.58 -19.62
C PRO A 379 -10.64 6.88 -18.67
N PRO A 380 -11.89 6.65 -19.10
CA PRO A 380 -12.91 6.04 -18.24
C PRO A 380 -12.79 4.50 -18.29
N TYR A 381 -12.10 3.90 -17.34
CA TYR A 381 -12.06 2.45 -17.18
C TYR A 381 -12.73 2.02 -15.87
N CYS A 382 -13.35 0.84 -15.91
CA CYS A 382 -13.99 0.19 -14.76
C CYS A 382 -13.43 -1.22 -14.60
N ILE A 383 -13.12 -1.62 -13.36
CA ILE A 383 -12.62 -2.96 -13.04
C ILE A 383 -13.72 -3.75 -12.32
N ALA A 384 -14.12 -4.88 -12.89
CA ALA A 384 -14.94 -5.89 -12.24
C ALA A 384 -14.04 -6.86 -11.47
N LYS A 385 -14.39 -7.16 -10.21
CA LYS A 385 -13.67 -8.10 -9.33
C LYS A 385 -14.57 -9.29 -9.03
N GLN A 386 -14.29 -10.44 -9.63
CA GLN A 386 -15.03 -11.69 -9.49
C GLN A 386 -14.11 -12.81 -9.02
N ARG A 387 -14.65 -14.01 -8.78
CA ARG A 387 -13.90 -15.19 -8.39
C ARG A 387 -14.52 -16.47 -8.95
N ILE A 388 -13.68 -17.48 -9.13
CA ILE A 388 -14.09 -18.85 -9.39
C ILE A 388 -13.77 -19.66 -8.13
N ASP A 389 -14.79 -20.24 -7.50
CA ASP A 389 -14.62 -21.19 -6.40
C ASP A 389 -14.18 -22.54 -6.98
N LEU A 390 -13.13 -23.13 -6.40
CA LEU A 390 -12.52 -24.35 -6.92
C LEU A 390 -12.83 -25.55 -6.03
N THR A 391 -12.99 -26.70 -6.63
CA THR A 391 -13.01 -27.97 -5.91
C THR A 391 -11.57 -28.46 -5.70
N PRO A 392 -11.28 -29.24 -4.62
CA PRO A 392 -9.92 -29.67 -4.29
C PRO A 392 -9.19 -30.52 -5.33
N ASP A 393 -9.91 -31.06 -6.29
CA ASP A 393 -9.42 -31.92 -7.37
C ASP A 393 -8.97 -31.16 -8.61
N ILE A 394 -9.16 -29.82 -8.64
CA ILE A 394 -8.74 -29.00 -9.79
C ILE A 394 -7.27 -28.58 -9.63
N ASP A 395 -6.45 -29.00 -10.59
CA ASP A 395 -5.08 -28.48 -10.74
C ASP A 395 -5.14 -27.08 -11.39
N ILE A 396 -4.95 -26.05 -10.54
CA ILE A 396 -5.05 -24.64 -10.93
C ILE A 396 -3.97 -24.29 -11.95
N ASP A 397 -2.76 -24.80 -11.77
CA ASP A 397 -1.64 -24.43 -12.62
C ASP A 397 -1.84 -25.02 -14.03
N ALA A 398 -2.31 -26.29 -14.12
CA ALA A 398 -2.70 -26.91 -15.37
C ALA A 398 -3.89 -26.19 -16.05
N LEU A 399 -4.84 -25.68 -15.27
CA LEU A 399 -5.97 -24.91 -15.80
C LEU A 399 -5.50 -23.57 -16.38
N LEU A 400 -4.63 -22.84 -15.69
CA LEU A 400 -4.08 -21.57 -16.18
C LEU A 400 -3.25 -21.75 -17.45
N GLU A 401 -2.48 -22.84 -17.57
CA GLU A 401 -1.76 -23.17 -18.82
C GLU A 401 -2.72 -23.42 -20.02
N LYS A 402 -3.86 -24.07 -19.78
CA LYS A 402 -4.88 -24.24 -20.82
C LYS A 402 -5.50 -22.91 -21.24
N VAL A 403 -5.75 -22.01 -20.25
CA VAL A 403 -6.25 -20.67 -20.55
C VAL A 403 -5.24 -19.89 -21.38
N LYS A 404 -3.96 -19.89 -21.01
CA LYS A 404 -2.87 -19.27 -21.76
C LYS A 404 -2.81 -19.77 -23.20
N ALA A 405 -2.89 -21.10 -23.41
CA ALA A 405 -2.89 -21.68 -24.72
C ALA A 405 -4.12 -21.30 -25.57
N LYS A 406 -5.29 -21.19 -24.93
CA LYS A 406 -6.54 -20.82 -25.61
C LYS A 406 -6.53 -19.36 -26.11
N TYR A 407 -5.90 -18.46 -25.38
CA TYR A 407 -5.86 -17.02 -25.71
C TYR A 407 -4.51 -16.58 -26.29
N ALA A 408 -3.70 -17.54 -26.82
CA ALA A 408 -2.36 -17.26 -27.35
C ALA A 408 -2.32 -16.29 -28.56
N GLU A 409 -3.47 -15.99 -29.17
CA GLU A 409 -3.58 -14.99 -30.24
C GLU A 409 -3.58 -13.54 -29.74
N TYR A 410 -3.80 -13.34 -28.42
CA TYR A 410 -3.76 -12.05 -27.75
C TYR A 410 -2.44 -11.85 -27.02
N ASP A 411 -2.22 -10.65 -26.49
CA ASP A 411 -1.09 -10.39 -25.61
C ASP A 411 -1.34 -11.02 -24.24
N VAL A 412 -0.56 -12.06 -23.91
CA VAL A 412 -0.72 -12.84 -22.68
C VAL A 412 0.51 -12.72 -21.80
N THR A 413 0.32 -12.22 -20.58
CA THR A 413 1.35 -12.13 -19.54
C THR A 413 1.09 -13.17 -18.44
N ASP A 414 2.13 -13.92 -18.04
CA ASP A 414 2.05 -15.02 -17.07
C ASP A 414 2.99 -14.90 -15.86
N ILE A 415 3.48 -13.71 -15.57
CA ILE A 415 4.39 -13.45 -14.42
C ILE A 415 3.69 -13.57 -13.06
N ASP A 416 2.34 -13.50 -13.01
CA ASP A 416 1.53 -13.71 -11.81
C ASP A 416 0.14 -14.18 -12.21
N GLY A 417 -0.05 -15.49 -12.39
CA GLY A 417 -1.26 -16.06 -12.97
C GLY A 417 -1.28 -15.88 -14.49
N VAL A 418 -2.43 -15.50 -15.06
CA VAL A 418 -2.59 -15.27 -16.51
C VAL A 418 -3.37 -13.98 -16.72
N LYS A 419 -2.75 -13.00 -17.33
CA LYS A 419 -3.42 -11.80 -17.82
C LYS A 419 -3.52 -11.84 -19.35
N ILE A 420 -4.71 -11.57 -19.86
CA ILE A 420 -5.03 -11.50 -21.28
C ILE A 420 -5.37 -10.06 -21.61
N ASP A 421 -4.56 -9.40 -22.41
CA ASP A 421 -4.79 -8.03 -22.89
C ASP A 421 -5.45 -8.08 -24.27
N PHE A 422 -6.76 -7.74 -24.33
CA PHE A 422 -7.48 -7.49 -25.58
C PHE A 422 -7.24 -6.03 -26.03
N PRO A 423 -7.58 -5.67 -27.26
CA PRO A 423 -7.35 -4.30 -27.76
C PRO A 423 -7.97 -3.19 -26.88
N ASP A 424 -9.15 -3.44 -26.32
CA ASP A 424 -9.99 -2.47 -25.59
C ASP A 424 -10.23 -2.81 -24.12
N ARG A 425 -9.88 -4.01 -23.67
CA ARG A 425 -10.13 -4.55 -22.33
C ARG A 425 -9.07 -5.54 -21.91
N TRP A 426 -9.07 -5.96 -20.63
CA TRP A 426 -8.21 -7.07 -20.19
C TRP A 426 -8.92 -7.95 -19.15
N VAL A 427 -8.42 -9.17 -18.97
CA VAL A 427 -8.79 -10.07 -17.87
C VAL A 427 -7.53 -10.62 -17.23
N HIS A 428 -7.51 -10.63 -15.89
CA HIS A 428 -6.42 -11.19 -15.10
C HIS A 428 -6.94 -12.26 -14.14
N LEU A 429 -6.38 -13.47 -14.27
CA LEU A 429 -6.72 -14.66 -13.52
C LEU A 429 -5.57 -14.99 -12.56
N ARG A 430 -5.84 -14.94 -11.26
CA ARG A 430 -4.84 -15.21 -10.22
C ARG A 430 -5.30 -16.24 -9.22
N LYS A 431 -4.41 -17.19 -8.92
CA LYS A 431 -4.56 -18.09 -7.78
C LYS A 431 -4.56 -17.30 -6.47
N SER A 432 -5.51 -17.58 -5.59
CA SER A 432 -5.45 -17.05 -4.21
C SER A 432 -4.45 -17.83 -3.39
N ASN A 433 -3.61 -17.14 -2.62
CA ASN A 433 -2.68 -17.77 -1.69
C ASN A 433 -3.34 -18.21 -0.37
N THR A 434 -4.60 -17.83 -0.13
CA THR A 434 -5.28 -18.03 1.15
C THR A 434 -6.56 -18.84 1.06
N GLU A 435 -7.12 -18.98 -0.15
CA GLU A 435 -8.42 -19.62 -0.38
C GLU A 435 -8.34 -20.47 -1.66
N PRO A 436 -9.13 -21.56 -1.77
CA PRO A 436 -9.18 -22.37 -2.99
C PRO A 436 -10.03 -21.70 -4.07
N ILE A 437 -9.57 -20.52 -4.53
CA ILE A 437 -10.24 -19.72 -5.56
C ILE A 437 -9.26 -19.21 -6.60
N ILE A 438 -9.76 -18.93 -7.80
CA ILE A 438 -9.11 -18.05 -8.77
C ILE A 438 -9.80 -16.68 -8.71
N ARG A 439 -9.06 -15.63 -8.46
CA ARG A 439 -9.53 -14.25 -8.59
C ARG A 439 -9.58 -13.91 -10.06
N VAL A 440 -10.69 -13.32 -10.49
CA VAL A 440 -10.93 -12.92 -11.88
C VAL A 440 -11.20 -11.42 -11.88
N TYR A 441 -10.22 -10.66 -12.35
CA TYR A 441 -10.37 -9.22 -12.51
C TYR A 441 -10.47 -8.93 -14.00
N ALA A 442 -11.40 -8.06 -14.39
CA ALA A 442 -11.56 -7.63 -15.78
C ALA A 442 -11.76 -6.13 -15.84
N GLU A 443 -11.13 -5.49 -16.81
CA GLU A 443 -11.29 -4.05 -17.05
C GLU A 443 -11.85 -3.82 -18.44
N ALA A 444 -12.81 -2.88 -18.53
CA ALA A 444 -13.35 -2.36 -19.79
C ALA A 444 -13.77 -0.88 -19.61
N ALA A 445 -14.33 -0.28 -20.65
CA ALA A 445 -14.74 1.13 -20.64
C ALA A 445 -15.91 1.40 -19.67
N THR A 446 -16.76 0.41 -19.42
CA THR A 446 -17.90 0.51 -18.50
C THR A 446 -17.94 -0.68 -17.53
N GLU A 447 -18.63 -0.52 -16.40
CA GLU A 447 -18.83 -1.58 -15.41
C GLU A 447 -19.58 -2.78 -16.01
N GLU A 448 -20.56 -2.52 -16.87
CA GLU A 448 -21.33 -3.58 -17.56
C GLU A 448 -20.43 -4.41 -18.48
N GLU A 449 -19.60 -3.76 -19.30
CA GLU A 449 -18.64 -4.42 -20.18
C GLU A 449 -17.56 -5.19 -19.40
N ALA A 450 -17.05 -4.62 -18.28
CA ALA A 450 -16.07 -5.29 -17.44
C ALA A 450 -16.64 -6.57 -16.82
N ASN A 451 -17.88 -6.50 -16.29
CA ASN A 451 -18.58 -7.67 -15.76
C ASN A 451 -18.87 -8.71 -16.84
N ALA A 452 -19.33 -8.29 -18.01
CA ALA A 452 -19.57 -9.20 -19.13
C ALA A 452 -18.29 -9.93 -19.58
N THR A 453 -17.18 -9.20 -19.65
CA THR A 453 -15.87 -9.76 -20.01
C THR A 453 -15.39 -10.80 -18.99
N ALA A 454 -15.54 -10.51 -17.68
CA ALA A 454 -15.21 -11.48 -16.63
C ALA A 454 -16.06 -12.75 -16.76
N GLN A 455 -17.37 -12.60 -16.95
CA GLN A 455 -18.29 -13.74 -17.10
C GLN A 455 -18.03 -14.57 -18.36
N GLU A 456 -17.71 -13.93 -19.48
CA GLU A 456 -17.32 -14.61 -20.73
C GLU A 456 -16.12 -15.53 -20.50
N VAL A 457 -15.03 -14.99 -19.92
CA VAL A 457 -13.82 -15.77 -19.67
C VAL A 457 -14.06 -16.86 -18.62
N MET A 458 -14.83 -16.59 -17.57
CA MET A 458 -15.21 -17.60 -16.56
C MET A 458 -16.02 -18.75 -17.19
N ALA A 459 -16.96 -18.45 -18.09
CA ALA A 459 -17.73 -19.46 -18.80
C ALA A 459 -16.87 -20.32 -19.76
N GLU A 460 -15.83 -19.73 -20.35
CA GLU A 460 -14.87 -20.46 -21.17
C GLU A 460 -13.93 -21.35 -20.34
N ILE A 461 -13.53 -20.89 -19.14
CA ILE A 461 -12.74 -21.69 -18.20
C ILE A 461 -13.51 -22.91 -17.71
N ALA A 462 -14.81 -22.76 -17.46
CA ALA A 462 -15.67 -23.87 -17.02
C ALA A 462 -15.82 -25.01 -18.07
N LYS A 463 -15.36 -24.79 -19.31
CA LYS A 463 -15.36 -25.81 -20.38
C LYS A 463 -14.01 -26.52 -20.55
N LEU A 464 -12.95 -26.07 -19.88
CA LEU A 464 -11.57 -26.59 -19.92
C LEU A 464 -11.30 -27.72 -18.93
#